data_d41ce12a6f9408bef8cd8e777fb78986
#
_entry.id   d41ce12a6f9408bef8cd8e777fb78986
#
_cell.length_a   1.000
_cell.length_b   1.000
_cell.length_c   1.000
_cell.angle_alpha   90.00
_cell.angle_beta   90.00
_cell.angle_gamma   90.00
#
_symmetry.space_group_name_H-M   'P 1'
#
loop_
_entity.id
_entity.type
_entity.pdbx_description
1 polymer ?
#
loop_
_entity_poly.entity_id
_entity_poly.type
_entity_poly.pdbx_seq_one_letter_code
_entity_poly.pdbx_strand_id
1 'polypeptide(L)'
;LHLLSRRQRQMCIRDRVKGGKFLEKYATADTIVFDKTGTLTNATPKVVDVISLGDYSRDEILRMSACIEEHFAHSIATAIVKQAEEEGLKHDEDHSEVEYIVAHGIATSYNGKRAVIGSRHFLFDDEGVEISKEDEKLIDEKVCEYSVVYLAIDNKLEGIICINDPVRKEARDVIEELKKLGIENIIMLTGDSESGAKSSAEALGITEYRSQVLPEDKASIVESLKEEGRTIIMVGDGINDSPALAAADVSVSMKNSSDIAREVADVSLLSDNLYDLIT
;
A
#
# COMPACT_ATOMS: atom_id res chain seq x y z
N LEU A 1 -23.16 -9.25 36.57
CA LEU A 1 -21.77 -8.76 36.86
C LEU A 1 -20.70 -9.77 36.41
N HIS A 2 -20.89 -11.08 36.61
CA HIS A 2 -19.90 -12.10 36.20
C HIS A 2 -19.83 -12.35 34.70
N LEU A 3 -20.89 -12.10 33.93
CA LEU A 3 -20.92 -12.26 32.46
C LEU A 3 -20.20 -11.12 31.74
N LEU A 4 -20.30 -9.89 32.25
CA LEU A 4 -19.57 -8.73 31.70
C LEU A 4 -18.06 -8.87 31.93
N SER A 5 -17.61 -9.42 33.05
CA SER A 5 -16.19 -9.63 33.34
C SER A 5 -15.57 -10.75 32.46
N ARG A 6 -16.33 -11.75 32.03
CA ARG A 6 -15.86 -12.78 31.10
C ARG A 6 -15.75 -12.25 29.67
N ARG A 7 -16.69 -11.43 29.19
CA ARG A 7 -16.58 -10.76 27.88
C ARG A 7 -15.42 -9.79 27.82
N GLN A 8 -15.25 -8.97 28.86
CA GLN A 8 -14.08 -8.08 28.96
C GLN A 8 -12.74 -8.84 28.98
N ARG A 9 -12.66 -10.01 29.65
CA ARG A 9 -11.45 -10.83 29.65
C ARG A 9 -11.17 -11.50 28.31
N GLN A 10 -12.18 -11.83 27.52
CA GLN A 10 -11.96 -12.37 26.16
C GLN A 10 -11.57 -11.30 25.15
N MET A 11 -12.07 -10.07 25.26
CA MET A 11 -11.61 -8.92 24.46
C MET A 11 -10.15 -8.55 24.77
N CYS A 12 -9.72 -8.64 26.04
CA CYS A 12 -8.35 -8.35 26.43
C CYS A 12 -7.29 -9.39 25.99
N ILE A 13 -7.69 -10.51 25.40
CA ILE A 13 -6.76 -11.57 24.96
C ILE A 13 -6.45 -11.47 23.46
N ARG A 14 -7.27 -10.77 22.65
CA ARG A 14 -7.11 -10.68 21.19
C ARG A 14 -6.64 -9.32 20.69
N ASP A 15 -6.98 -8.23 21.40
CA ASP A 15 -6.68 -6.88 20.94
C ASP A 15 -6.17 -6.02 22.07
N ARG A 16 -5.26 -5.10 21.73
CA ARG A 16 -4.72 -4.12 22.67
C ARG A 16 -5.45 -2.79 22.43
N VAL A 17 -6.29 -2.35 23.39
CA VAL A 17 -7.00 -1.08 23.34
C VAL A 17 -6.43 -0.12 24.38
N LYS A 18 -6.03 1.09 23.98
CA LYS A 18 -5.41 2.10 24.85
C LYS A 18 -6.37 2.71 25.88
N GLY A 19 -7.69 2.58 25.69
CA GLY A 19 -8.66 3.09 26.69
C GLY A 19 -10.11 2.92 26.25
N GLY A 20 -11.04 2.88 27.24
CA GLY A 20 -12.46 2.68 27.03
C GLY A 20 -13.13 3.71 26.11
N LYS A 21 -12.65 4.96 26.11
CA LYS A 21 -13.16 6.03 25.22
C LYS A 21 -13.06 5.66 23.72
N PHE A 22 -12.05 4.89 23.34
CA PHE A 22 -11.87 4.48 21.94
C PHE A 22 -12.87 3.39 21.55
N LEU A 23 -13.26 2.51 22.49
CA LEU A 23 -14.32 1.53 22.26
C LEU A 23 -15.69 2.18 22.06
N GLU A 24 -15.98 3.26 22.81
CA GLU A 24 -17.22 4.03 22.64
C GLU A 24 -17.25 4.71 21.26
N LYS A 25 -16.17 5.34 20.85
CA LYS A 25 -16.06 5.94 19.52
C LYS A 25 -16.11 4.89 18.40
N TYR A 26 -15.44 3.75 18.60
CA TYR A 26 -15.49 2.63 17.65
C TYR A 26 -16.93 2.15 17.42
N ALA A 27 -17.70 2.02 18.50
CA ALA A 27 -19.09 1.57 18.44
C ALA A 27 -20.06 2.60 17.81
N THR A 28 -19.66 3.85 17.70
CA THR A 28 -20.47 4.95 17.14
C THR A 28 -19.95 5.48 15.82
N ALA A 29 -18.88 4.90 15.29
CA ALA A 29 -18.30 5.29 14.01
C ALA A 29 -19.26 4.97 12.85
N ASP A 30 -19.34 5.89 11.91
CA ASP A 30 -20.14 5.79 10.68
C ASP A 30 -19.29 5.55 9.44
N THR A 31 -17.99 5.81 9.54
CA THR A 31 -17.05 5.75 8.43
C THR A 31 -15.81 4.96 8.82
N ILE A 32 -15.39 4.04 7.95
CA ILE A 32 -14.12 3.34 8.07
C ILE A 32 -13.26 3.60 6.85
N VAL A 33 -12.02 3.98 7.08
CA VAL A 33 -11.01 4.25 6.05
C VAL A 33 -9.95 3.16 6.13
N PHE A 34 -9.74 2.46 5.04
CA PHE A 34 -8.72 1.42 4.92
C PHE A 34 -7.55 1.92 4.07
N ASP A 35 -6.32 1.74 4.55
CA ASP A 35 -5.22 1.62 3.62
C ASP A 35 -5.33 0.30 2.85
N LYS A 36 -4.90 0.26 1.58
CA LYS A 36 -4.96 -0.98 0.79
C LYS A 36 -3.84 -1.94 1.20
N THR A 37 -2.60 -1.47 1.07
CA THR A 37 -1.41 -2.32 1.17
C THR A 37 -1.13 -2.76 2.60
N GLY A 38 -1.00 -4.08 2.84
CA GLY A 38 -0.76 -4.62 4.19
C GLY A 38 -1.99 -4.65 5.10
N THR A 39 -3.07 -4.00 4.71
CA THR A 39 -4.36 -3.98 5.44
C THR A 39 -5.39 -4.82 4.71
N LEU A 40 -5.91 -4.36 3.57
CA LEU A 40 -6.83 -5.13 2.72
C LEU A 40 -6.11 -6.20 1.88
N THR A 41 -4.79 -6.10 1.76
CA THR A 41 -3.91 -7.10 1.13
C THR A 41 -3.02 -7.77 2.19
N ASN A 42 -2.34 -8.84 1.80
CA ASN A 42 -1.41 -9.54 2.69
C ASN A 42 0.00 -8.93 2.72
N ALA A 43 0.25 -7.82 2.01
CA ALA A 43 1.58 -7.26 1.77
C ALA A 43 2.58 -8.32 1.26
N THR A 44 2.10 -9.18 0.39
CA THR A 44 2.91 -10.21 -0.28
C THR A 44 2.88 -10.00 -1.79
N PRO A 45 3.36 -8.84 -2.27
CA PRO A 45 3.37 -8.52 -3.67
C PRO A 45 4.19 -9.54 -4.47
N LYS A 46 3.81 -9.74 -5.72
CA LYS A 46 4.52 -10.61 -6.66
C LYS A 46 4.66 -9.89 -8.00
N VAL A 47 5.80 -10.05 -8.62
CA VAL A 47 5.96 -9.65 -10.03
C VAL A 47 5.12 -10.58 -10.88
N VAL A 48 4.23 -10.01 -11.69
CA VAL A 48 3.36 -10.77 -12.61
C VAL A 48 3.78 -10.60 -14.05
N ASP A 49 4.35 -9.45 -14.40
CA ASP A 49 4.91 -9.20 -15.73
C ASP A 49 6.02 -8.16 -15.67
N VAL A 50 6.90 -8.18 -16.65
CA VAL A 50 7.94 -7.18 -16.89
C VAL A 50 7.89 -6.81 -18.36
N ILE A 51 7.62 -5.55 -18.65
CA ILE A 51 7.42 -5.03 -20.00
C ILE A 51 8.58 -4.14 -20.38
N SER A 52 9.28 -4.51 -21.44
CA SER A 52 10.31 -3.69 -22.06
C SER A 52 9.67 -2.63 -22.96
N LEU A 53 10.10 -1.38 -22.81
CA LEU A 53 9.62 -0.23 -23.60
C LEU A 53 10.76 0.47 -24.36
N GLY A 54 12.00 0.19 -24.00
CA GLY A 54 13.19 0.82 -24.57
C GLY A 54 14.18 -0.17 -25.17
N ASP A 55 15.45 0.09 -24.93
CA ASP A 55 16.56 -0.64 -25.55
C ASP A 55 16.98 -1.91 -24.80
N TYR A 56 16.50 -2.08 -23.56
CA TYR A 56 16.85 -3.23 -22.70
C TYR A 56 15.82 -4.33 -22.81
N SER A 57 16.26 -5.58 -22.75
CA SER A 57 15.39 -6.75 -22.73
C SER A 57 14.64 -6.86 -21.39
N ARG A 58 13.58 -7.66 -21.37
CA ARG A 58 12.81 -7.99 -20.16
C ARG A 58 13.71 -8.41 -18.98
N ASP A 59 14.63 -9.33 -19.26
CA ASP A 59 15.52 -9.89 -18.24
C ASP A 59 16.53 -8.84 -17.71
N GLU A 60 16.99 -7.95 -18.59
CA GLU A 60 17.87 -6.82 -18.19
C GLU A 60 17.11 -5.83 -17.32
N ILE A 61 15.85 -5.50 -17.64
CA ILE A 61 15.00 -4.62 -16.81
C ILE A 61 14.81 -5.22 -15.43
N LEU A 62 14.42 -6.50 -15.34
CA LEU A 62 14.22 -7.17 -14.06
C LEU A 62 15.53 -7.25 -13.25
N ARG A 63 16.66 -7.57 -13.91
CA ARG A 63 17.97 -7.62 -13.28
C ARG A 63 18.43 -6.27 -12.74
N MET A 64 18.31 -5.21 -13.56
CA MET A 64 18.67 -3.84 -13.14
C MET A 64 17.80 -3.37 -11.97
N SER A 65 16.50 -3.60 -12.05
CA SER A 65 15.56 -3.22 -10.99
C SER A 65 15.87 -3.97 -9.70
N ALA A 66 16.16 -5.26 -9.76
CA ALA A 66 16.54 -6.06 -8.60
C ALA A 66 17.85 -5.54 -7.97
N CYS A 67 18.85 -5.21 -8.79
CA CYS A 67 20.12 -4.66 -8.33
C CYS A 67 19.94 -3.32 -7.59
N ILE A 68 19.08 -2.42 -8.12
CA ILE A 68 18.82 -1.12 -7.49
C ILE A 68 18.01 -1.27 -6.20
N GLU A 69 17.03 -2.17 -6.19
CA GLU A 69 16.09 -2.38 -5.07
C GLU A 69 16.64 -3.26 -3.94
N GLU A 70 17.73 -4.02 -4.16
CA GLU A 70 18.29 -5.00 -3.22
C GLU A 70 18.59 -4.43 -1.83
N HIS A 71 18.97 -3.17 -1.76
CA HIS A 71 19.33 -2.51 -0.50
C HIS A 71 18.12 -1.96 0.27
N PHE A 72 16.91 -2.10 -0.27
CA PHE A 72 15.70 -1.53 0.31
C PHE A 72 14.74 -2.61 0.81
N ALA A 73 14.47 -2.58 2.11
CA ALA A 73 13.65 -3.58 2.78
C ALA A 73 12.14 -3.21 2.75
N HIS A 74 11.56 -2.98 1.55
CA HIS A 74 10.11 -2.86 1.42
C HIS A 74 9.52 -3.99 0.55
N SER A 75 8.23 -4.24 0.68
CA SER A 75 7.58 -5.43 0.12
C SER A 75 7.72 -5.55 -1.41
N ILE A 76 7.65 -4.44 -2.13
CA ILE A 76 7.80 -4.40 -3.61
C ILE A 76 9.24 -4.73 -4.00
N ALA A 77 10.24 -4.10 -3.35
CA ALA A 77 11.65 -4.40 -3.57
C ALA A 77 11.95 -5.88 -3.37
N THR A 78 11.47 -6.43 -2.25
CA THR A 78 11.62 -7.85 -1.95
C THR A 78 11.00 -8.74 -3.04
N ALA A 79 9.85 -8.35 -3.59
CA ALA A 79 9.19 -9.09 -4.68
C ALA A 79 10.02 -9.06 -5.97
N ILE A 80 10.60 -7.92 -6.32
CA ILE A 80 11.43 -7.74 -7.54
C ILE A 80 12.71 -8.56 -7.42
N VAL A 81 13.42 -8.44 -6.28
CA VAL A 81 14.65 -9.19 -6.02
C VAL A 81 14.40 -10.70 -6.05
N LYS A 82 13.36 -11.15 -5.36
CA LYS A 82 12.96 -12.56 -5.33
C LYS A 82 12.63 -13.10 -6.72
N GLN A 83 11.92 -12.34 -7.55
CA GLN A 83 11.61 -12.75 -8.93
C GLN A 83 12.88 -12.91 -9.76
N ALA A 84 13.83 -11.98 -9.65
CA ALA A 84 15.11 -12.08 -10.34
C ALA A 84 15.92 -13.31 -9.89
N GLU A 85 15.93 -13.62 -8.60
CA GLU A 85 16.56 -14.83 -8.05
C GLU A 85 15.91 -16.10 -8.56
N GLU A 86 14.56 -16.18 -8.57
CA GLU A 86 13.81 -17.35 -9.05
C GLU A 86 14.05 -17.61 -10.54
N GLU A 87 14.26 -16.56 -11.33
CA GLU A 87 14.62 -16.65 -12.76
C GLU A 87 16.14 -16.87 -12.98
N GLY A 88 16.95 -16.90 -11.90
CA GLY A 88 18.39 -17.12 -11.97
C GLY A 88 19.17 -15.96 -12.56
N LEU A 89 18.61 -14.76 -12.55
CA LEU A 89 19.24 -13.55 -13.04
C LEU A 89 20.21 -13.06 -11.98
N LYS A 90 21.49 -13.37 -12.16
CA LYS A 90 22.57 -12.88 -11.31
C LYS A 90 22.82 -11.41 -11.62
N HIS A 91 22.93 -10.60 -10.59
CA HIS A 91 23.40 -9.23 -10.68
C HIS A 91 24.68 -9.09 -9.85
N ASP A 92 25.70 -8.47 -10.43
CA ASP A 92 26.83 -7.96 -9.69
C ASP A 92 26.45 -6.54 -9.22
N GLU A 93 27.04 -6.05 -8.12
CA GLU A 93 26.78 -4.68 -7.62
C GLU A 93 27.36 -3.64 -8.61
N ASP A 94 26.62 -3.40 -9.69
CA ASP A 94 27.02 -2.51 -10.81
C ASP A 94 26.52 -1.06 -10.62
N HIS A 95 26.08 -0.69 -9.40
CA HIS A 95 25.64 0.67 -9.08
C HIS A 95 26.61 1.37 -8.13
N SER A 96 26.72 2.70 -8.28
CA SER A 96 27.41 3.58 -7.34
C SER A 96 26.42 4.12 -6.29
N GLU A 97 26.77 5.17 -5.57
CA GLU A 97 25.95 5.77 -4.53
C GLU A 97 24.47 5.85 -4.91
N VAL A 98 23.60 5.31 -4.02
CA VAL A 98 22.15 5.29 -4.19
C VAL A 98 21.56 6.46 -3.43
N GLU A 99 20.82 7.31 -4.11
CA GLU A 99 20.03 8.38 -3.52
C GLU A 99 18.58 7.88 -3.35
N TYR A 100 18.18 7.66 -2.11
CA TYR A 100 16.83 7.25 -1.77
C TYR A 100 15.94 8.48 -1.49
N ILE A 101 14.88 8.64 -2.25
CA ILE A 101 13.86 9.66 -2.01
C ILE A 101 12.68 8.99 -1.33
N VAL A 102 12.52 9.29 -0.04
CA VAL A 102 11.53 8.63 0.84
C VAL A 102 10.14 8.64 0.23
N ALA A 103 9.53 7.45 0.17
CA ALA A 103 8.19 7.18 -0.33
C ALA A 103 7.94 7.40 -1.84
N HIS A 104 8.91 7.88 -2.60
CA HIS A 104 8.73 8.20 -4.02
C HIS A 104 9.46 7.23 -4.94
N GLY A 105 10.72 6.93 -4.67
CA GLY A 105 11.53 6.05 -5.50
C GLY A 105 13.02 6.13 -5.19
N ILE A 106 13.82 5.59 -6.09
CA ILE A 106 15.28 5.49 -5.97
C ILE A 106 15.91 6.09 -7.22
N ALA A 107 16.89 6.97 -7.02
CA ALA A 107 17.79 7.44 -8.06
C ALA A 107 19.22 6.95 -7.76
N THR A 108 19.90 6.44 -8.78
CA THR A 108 21.28 5.93 -8.65
C THR A 108 22.03 6.10 -9.97
N SER A 109 23.31 5.76 -9.98
CA SER A 109 24.09 5.60 -11.20
C SER A 109 24.32 4.11 -11.47
N TYR A 110 23.83 3.62 -12.58
CA TYR A 110 24.02 2.26 -13.07
C TYR A 110 24.90 2.28 -14.32
N ASN A 111 26.06 1.63 -14.26
CA ASN A 111 27.07 1.64 -15.36
C ASN A 111 27.39 3.06 -15.89
N GLY A 112 27.47 4.04 -14.98
CA GLY A 112 27.78 5.44 -15.32
C GLY A 112 26.62 6.23 -15.94
N LYS A 113 25.42 5.65 -16.04
CA LYS A 113 24.17 6.29 -16.47
C LYS A 113 23.26 6.53 -15.28
N ARG A 114 22.50 7.63 -15.30
CA ARG A 114 21.49 7.89 -14.28
C ARG A 114 20.35 6.86 -14.41
N ALA A 115 20.10 6.09 -13.37
CA ALA A 115 18.99 5.15 -13.28
C ALA A 115 17.99 5.62 -12.23
N VAL A 116 16.71 5.59 -12.56
CA VAL A 116 15.61 6.00 -11.69
C VAL A 116 14.56 4.89 -11.69
N ILE A 117 14.17 4.44 -10.50
CA ILE A 117 13.12 3.43 -10.33
C ILE A 117 12.11 3.90 -9.28
N GLY A 118 10.81 3.73 -9.55
CA GLY A 118 9.79 4.13 -8.59
C GLY A 118 8.39 4.26 -9.18
N SER A 119 7.56 5.07 -8.51
CA SER A 119 6.17 5.31 -8.90
C SER A 119 6.05 6.17 -10.16
N ARG A 120 4.83 6.21 -10.76
CA ARG A 120 4.52 7.10 -11.89
C ARG A 120 4.84 8.56 -11.54
N HIS A 121 4.37 9.03 -10.40
CA HIS A 121 4.60 10.41 -9.94
C HIS A 121 6.09 10.72 -9.84
N PHE A 122 6.84 9.84 -9.19
CA PHE A 122 8.29 10.05 -9.03
C PHE A 122 9.03 10.20 -10.36
N LEU A 123 8.79 9.30 -11.33
CA LEU A 123 9.50 9.36 -12.59
C LEU A 123 9.09 10.55 -13.47
N PHE A 124 7.79 10.80 -13.60
CA PHE A 124 7.30 11.76 -14.60
C PHE A 124 7.13 13.17 -14.03
N ASP A 125 6.70 13.32 -12.77
CA ASP A 125 6.46 14.64 -12.17
C ASP A 125 7.69 15.17 -11.43
N ASP A 126 8.41 14.34 -10.66
CA ASP A 126 9.59 14.77 -9.89
C ASP A 126 10.87 14.72 -10.72
N GLU A 127 11.15 13.62 -11.41
CA GLU A 127 12.37 13.40 -12.18
C GLU A 127 12.27 13.87 -13.65
N GLY A 128 11.05 14.17 -14.14
CA GLY A 128 10.83 14.72 -15.48
C GLY A 128 11.15 13.74 -16.62
N VAL A 129 11.02 12.44 -16.40
CA VAL A 129 11.22 11.41 -17.44
C VAL A 129 10.16 11.59 -18.52
N GLU A 130 10.59 11.56 -19.78
CA GLU A 130 9.67 11.66 -20.91
C GLU A 130 9.01 10.30 -21.22
N ILE A 131 7.70 10.30 -21.45
CA ILE A 131 6.93 9.14 -21.91
C ILE A 131 6.32 9.43 -23.28
N SER A 132 6.40 8.46 -24.19
CA SER A 132 5.71 8.57 -25.46
C SER A 132 4.22 8.30 -25.32
N LYS A 133 3.40 8.89 -26.17
CA LYS A 133 1.94 8.61 -26.18
C LYS A 133 1.61 7.16 -26.53
N GLU A 134 2.51 6.48 -27.21
CA GLU A 134 2.39 5.08 -27.60
C GLU A 134 2.64 4.18 -26.38
N ASP A 135 3.70 4.47 -25.61
CA ASP A 135 4.02 3.77 -24.37
C ASP A 135 2.94 4.00 -23.29
N GLU A 136 2.45 5.24 -23.17
CA GLU A 136 1.37 5.57 -22.24
C GLU A 136 0.11 4.73 -22.51
N LYS A 137 -0.31 4.63 -23.78
CA LYS A 137 -1.45 3.78 -24.16
C LYS A 137 -1.21 2.30 -23.90
N LEU A 138 0.01 1.83 -24.21
CA LEU A 138 0.38 0.41 -23.99
C LEU A 138 0.37 0.07 -22.51
N ILE A 139 0.83 0.99 -21.66
CA ILE A 139 0.78 0.85 -20.21
C ILE A 139 -0.67 0.81 -19.73
N ASP A 140 -1.49 1.77 -20.15
CA ASP A 140 -2.91 1.85 -19.76
C ASP A 140 -3.69 0.59 -20.19
N GLU A 141 -3.40 0.04 -21.38
CA GLU A 141 -4.07 -1.17 -21.88
C GLU A 141 -3.64 -2.46 -21.16
N LYS A 142 -2.34 -2.58 -20.83
CA LYS A 142 -1.79 -3.82 -20.24
C LYS A 142 -1.83 -3.89 -18.73
N VAL A 143 -1.90 -2.74 -18.06
CA VAL A 143 -1.62 -2.63 -16.62
C VAL A 143 -2.88 -2.28 -15.80
N CYS A 144 -4.07 -2.41 -16.37
CA CYS A 144 -5.34 -2.01 -15.74
C CYS A 144 -5.56 -2.52 -14.31
N GLU A 145 -4.92 -3.62 -13.89
CA GLU A 145 -5.20 -4.29 -12.62
C GLU A 145 -4.00 -4.33 -11.66
N TYR A 146 -2.82 -3.82 -12.07
CA TYR A 146 -1.58 -3.99 -11.31
C TYR A 146 -1.02 -2.67 -10.78
N SER A 147 -0.31 -2.74 -9.67
CA SER A 147 0.62 -1.68 -9.28
C SER A 147 1.83 -1.73 -10.20
N VAL A 148 2.37 -0.57 -10.58
CA VAL A 148 3.45 -0.47 -11.55
C VAL A 148 4.65 0.21 -10.94
N VAL A 149 5.81 -0.42 -11.12
CA VAL A 149 7.12 0.18 -10.88
C VAL A 149 7.74 0.51 -12.23
N TYR A 150 8.18 1.74 -12.39
CA TYR A 150 8.78 2.27 -13.61
C TYR A 150 10.30 2.29 -13.47
N LEU A 151 11.02 1.95 -14.55
CA LEU A 151 12.48 2.06 -14.65
C LEU A 151 12.86 2.97 -15.81
N ALA A 152 13.62 4.02 -15.52
CA ALA A 152 14.18 4.91 -16.53
C ALA A 152 15.71 4.95 -16.42
N ILE A 153 16.38 5.07 -17.58
CA ILE A 153 17.83 5.23 -17.70
C ILE A 153 18.09 6.48 -18.55
N ASP A 154 18.95 7.38 -18.05
CA ASP A 154 19.29 8.64 -18.73
C ASP A 154 18.04 9.42 -19.21
N ASN A 155 17.05 9.54 -18.34
CA ASN A 155 15.77 10.23 -18.56
C ASN A 155 14.86 9.60 -19.63
N LYS A 156 15.11 8.35 -20.04
CA LYS A 156 14.29 7.59 -20.98
C LYS A 156 13.63 6.42 -20.25
N LEU A 157 12.30 6.28 -20.40
CA LEU A 157 11.60 5.13 -19.88
C LEU A 157 12.03 3.85 -20.62
N GLU A 158 12.60 2.91 -19.90
CA GLU A 158 13.13 1.67 -20.46
C GLU A 158 12.22 0.46 -20.23
N GLY A 159 11.43 0.49 -19.14
CA GLY A 159 10.48 -0.57 -18.88
C GLY A 159 9.66 -0.40 -17.61
N ILE A 160 8.75 -1.31 -17.43
CA ILE A 160 7.87 -1.35 -16.26
C ILE A 160 7.80 -2.77 -15.67
N ILE A 161 7.60 -2.84 -14.37
CA ILE A 161 7.38 -4.07 -13.63
C ILE A 161 5.96 -4.02 -13.07
N CYS A 162 5.14 -4.99 -13.47
CA CYS A 162 3.78 -5.14 -12.99
C CYS A 162 3.76 -5.96 -11.71
N ILE A 163 3.22 -5.39 -10.66
CA ILE A 163 3.16 -5.99 -9.32
C ILE A 163 1.70 -6.28 -8.97
N ASN A 164 1.43 -7.50 -8.56
CA ASN A 164 0.13 -7.87 -8.00
C ASN A 164 0.28 -8.09 -6.48
N ASP A 165 -0.48 -7.34 -5.70
CA ASP A 165 -0.64 -7.57 -4.26
C ASP A 165 -2.11 -7.98 -4.00
N PRO A 166 -2.39 -9.28 -3.96
CA PRO A 166 -3.77 -9.76 -3.93
C PRO A 166 -4.46 -9.38 -2.63
N VAL A 167 -5.71 -8.97 -2.74
CA VAL A 167 -6.58 -8.70 -1.59
C VAL A 167 -6.75 -9.97 -0.74
N ARG A 168 -6.92 -9.78 0.56
CA ARG A 168 -7.18 -10.86 1.51
C ARG A 168 -8.49 -11.57 1.16
N LYS A 169 -8.52 -12.88 1.30
CA LYS A 169 -9.69 -13.69 0.95
C LYS A 169 -10.93 -13.31 1.77
N GLU A 170 -10.72 -12.94 3.02
CA GLU A 170 -11.77 -12.53 3.96
C GLU A 170 -12.19 -11.06 3.83
N ALA A 171 -11.43 -10.22 3.11
CA ALA A 171 -11.65 -8.78 3.11
C ALA A 171 -13.05 -8.39 2.62
N ARG A 172 -13.54 -9.02 1.57
CA ARG A 172 -14.89 -8.77 1.04
C ARG A 172 -15.98 -9.11 2.07
N ASP A 173 -15.88 -10.28 2.69
CA ASP A 173 -16.88 -10.72 3.69
C ASP A 173 -16.89 -9.77 4.89
N VAL A 174 -15.72 -9.34 5.35
CA VAL A 174 -15.59 -8.38 6.46
C VAL A 174 -16.22 -7.03 6.10
N ILE A 175 -16.00 -6.53 4.88
CA ILE A 175 -16.61 -5.29 4.39
C ILE A 175 -18.14 -5.40 4.36
N GLU A 176 -18.68 -6.54 3.91
CA GLU A 176 -20.12 -6.78 3.92
C GLU A 176 -20.69 -6.84 5.35
N GLU A 177 -19.98 -7.45 6.30
CA GLU A 177 -20.39 -7.48 7.70
C GLU A 177 -20.32 -6.10 8.37
N LEU A 178 -19.27 -5.30 8.10
CA LEU A 178 -19.17 -3.92 8.59
C LEU A 178 -20.38 -3.07 8.15
N LYS A 179 -20.80 -3.20 6.89
CA LYS A 179 -22.02 -2.54 6.39
C LYS A 179 -23.28 -2.98 7.16
N LYS A 180 -23.41 -4.27 7.49
CA LYS A 180 -24.53 -4.79 8.28
C LYS A 180 -24.51 -4.29 9.72
N LEU A 181 -23.33 -4.02 10.28
CA LEU A 181 -23.15 -3.46 11.62
C LEU A 181 -23.42 -1.95 11.69
N GLY A 182 -23.70 -1.29 10.58
CA GLY A 182 -24.09 0.12 10.53
C GLY A 182 -23.00 1.08 10.10
N ILE A 183 -21.86 0.58 9.60
CA ILE A 183 -20.85 1.44 8.93
C ILE A 183 -21.43 1.88 7.59
N GLU A 184 -21.74 3.16 7.46
CA GLU A 184 -22.41 3.72 6.28
C GLU A 184 -21.42 3.92 5.14
N ASN A 185 -20.19 4.33 5.47
CA ASN A 185 -19.16 4.69 4.49
C ASN A 185 -17.90 3.84 4.69
N ILE A 186 -17.48 3.15 3.65
CA ILE A 186 -16.21 2.41 3.61
C ILE A 186 -15.38 2.96 2.47
N ILE A 187 -14.22 3.51 2.82
CA ILE A 187 -13.31 4.23 1.92
C ILE A 187 -11.98 3.48 1.85
N MET A 188 -11.46 3.30 0.65
CA MET A 188 -10.12 2.76 0.43
C MET A 188 -9.18 3.86 -0.03
N LEU A 189 -8.02 3.99 0.63
CA LEU A 189 -6.91 4.83 0.19
C LEU A 189 -5.80 3.96 -0.39
N THR A 190 -5.25 4.36 -1.52
CA THR A 190 -4.15 3.64 -2.16
C THR A 190 -3.28 4.56 -3.01
N GLY A 191 -1.97 4.27 -3.06
CA GLY A 191 -1.05 4.89 -4.01
C GLY A 191 -1.12 4.33 -5.43
N ASP A 192 -1.95 3.30 -5.68
CA ASP A 192 -2.11 2.70 -7.00
C ASP A 192 -2.71 3.65 -8.03
N SER A 193 -2.55 3.29 -9.30
CA SER A 193 -3.25 3.95 -10.40
C SER A 193 -4.77 3.88 -10.24
N GLU A 194 -5.48 4.78 -10.90
CA GLU A 194 -6.96 4.83 -10.88
C GLU A 194 -7.58 3.48 -11.29
N SER A 195 -7.04 2.85 -12.33
CA SER A 195 -7.51 1.55 -12.81
C SER A 195 -7.29 0.42 -11.79
N GLY A 196 -6.10 0.38 -11.15
CA GLY A 196 -5.78 -0.61 -10.10
C GLY A 196 -6.61 -0.43 -8.83
N ALA A 197 -6.82 0.83 -8.43
CA ALA A 197 -7.68 1.18 -7.29
C ALA A 197 -9.13 0.77 -7.55
N LYS A 198 -9.65 1.08 -8.74
CA LYS A 198 -11.00 0.70 -9.16
C LYS A 198 -11.20 -0.81 -9.16
N SER A 199 -10.30 -1.57 -9.78
CA SER A 199 -10.36 -3.04 -9.81
C SER A 199 -10.37 -3.63 -8.41
N SER A 200 -9.50 -3.13 -7.52
CA SER A 200 -9.47 -3.56 -6.10
C SER A 200 -10.75 -3.22 -5.36
N ALA A 201 -11.29 -2.02 -5.54
CA ALA A 201 -12.53 -1.58 -4.92
C ALA A 201 -13.73 -2.42 -5.37
N GLU A 202 -13.85 -2.71 -6.67
CA GLU A 202 -14.89 -3.58 -7.22
C GLU A 202 -14.81 -5.01 -6.66
N ALA A 203 -13.60 -5.59 -6.59
CA ALA A 203 -13.37 -6.90 -6.02
C ALA A 203 -13.79 -6.99 -4.54
N LEU A 204 -13.59 -5.91 -3.79
CA LEU A 204 -13.92 -5.78 -2.38
C LEU A 204 -15.37 -5.36 -2.12
N GLY A 205 -16.09 -4.86 -3.12
CA GLY A 205 -17.40 -4.26 -2.95
C GLY A 205 -17.39 -2.90 -2.24
N ILE A 206 -16.28 -2.16 -2.35
CA ILE A 206 -16.12 -0.79 -1.86
C ILE A 206 -16.55 0.17 -2.97
N THR A 207 -17.35 1.17 -2.64
CA THR A 207 -17.88 2.15 -3.60
C THR A 207 -17.11 3.48 -3.59
N GLU A 208 -16.41 3.79 -2.51
CA GLU A 208 -15.64 5.01 -2.37
C GLU A 208 -14.14 4.69 -2.20
N TYR A 209 -13.31 5.20 -3.08
CA TYR A 209 -11.85 5.04 -3.01
C TYR A 209 -11.14 6.31 -3.46
N ARG A 210 -9.89 6.44 -3.06
CA ARG A 210 -8.95 7.46 -3.53
C ARG A 210 -7.71 6.75 -4.05
N SER A 211 -7.40 6.98 -5.32
CA SER A 211 -6.21 6.47 -6.01
C SER A 211 -5.07 7.50 -5.98
N GLN A 212 -3.86 7.08 -6.28
CA GLN A 212 -2.68 7.92 -6.40
C GLN A 212 -2.43 8.83 -5.17
N VAL A 213 -2.84 8.34 -3.98
CA VAL A 213 -2.70 9.08 -2.72
C VAL A 213 -1.25 8.97 -2.23
N LEU A 214 -0.60 10.12 -2.08
CA LEU A 214 0.72 10.18 -1.47
C LEU A 214 0.62 9.96 0.05
N PRO A 215 1.66 9.42 0.69
CA PRO A 215 1.67 9.18 2.14
C PRO A 215 1.32 10.41 2.97
N GLU A 216 1.83 11.60 2.59
CA GLU A 216 1.58 12.87 3.24
C GLU A 216 0.12 13.36 3.10
N ASP A 217 -0.57 12.97 2.02
CA ASP A 217 -1.95 13.40 1.77
C ASP A 217 -2.99 12.56 2.52
N LYS A 218 -2.64 11.36 2.96
CA LYS A 218 -3.57 10.48 3.68
C LYS A 218 -4.15 11.13 4.93
N ALA A 219 -3.33 11.86 5.69
CA ALA A 219 -3.77 12.56 6.89
C ALA A 219 -4.77 13.67 6.57
N SER A 220 -4.48 14.49 5.55
CA SER A 220 -5.36 15.58 5.11
C SER A 220 -6.72 15.06 4.61
N ILE A 221 -6.75 13.90 3.96
CA ILE A 221 -7.99 13.25 3.53
C ILE A 221 -8.83 12.86 4.76
N VAL A 222 -8.21 12.22 5.76
CA VAL A 222 -8.90 11.84 7.00
C VAL A 222 -9.42 13.08 7.74
N GLU A 223 -8.63 14.14 7.84
CA GLU A 223 -9.04 15.41 8.46
C GLU A 223 -10.22 16.04 7.72
N SER A 224 -10.19 16.09 6.39
CA SER A 224 -11.29 16.61 5.57
C SER A 224 -12.60 15.84 5.79
N LEU A 225 -12.54 14.51 5.85
CA LEU A 225 -13.70 13.68 6.13
C LEU A 225 -14.27 13.94 7.55
N LYS A 226 -13.42 14.23 8.54
CA LYS A 226 -13.88 14.64 9.89
C LYS A 226 -14.54 16.00 9.89
N GLU A 227 -14.03 16.95 9.10
CA GLU A 227 -14.65 18.28 8.94
C GLU A 227 -16.05 18.18 8.32
N GLU A 228 -16.33 17.16 7.52
CA GLU A 228 -17.67 16.81 7.02
C GLU A 228 -18.62 16.28 8.13
N GLY A 229 -18.12 16.09 9.35
CA GLY A 229 -18.88 15.61 10.51
C GLY A 229 -18.90 14.09 10.67
N ARG A 230 -18.06 13.36 9.93
CA ARG A 230 -17.95 11.89 10.02
C ARG A 230 -17.15 11.46 11.26
N THR A 231 -17.50 10.34 11.84
CA THR A 231 -16.73 9.68 12.91
C THR A 231 -15.92 8.54 12.31
N ILE A 232 -14.59 8.70 12.26
CA ILE A 232 -13.71 7.90 11.42
C ILE A 232 -12.91 6.87 12.21
N ILE A 233 -12.97 5.62 11.76
CA ILE A 233 -11.99 4.58 12.06
C ILE A 233 -10.99 4.52 10.90
N MET A 234 -9.70 4.70 11.18
CA MET A 234 -8.62 4.47 10.20
C MET A 234 -7.92 3.14 10.50
N VAL A 235 -7.82 2.28 9.49
CA VAL A 235 -7.12 0.99 9.57
C VAL A 235 -5.91 1.01 8.64
N GLY A 236 -4.72 0.78 9.19
CA GLY A 236 -3.46 0.81 8.45
C GLY A 236 -2.40 -0.11 9.06
N ASP A 237 -1.30 -0.33 8.32
CA ASP A 237 -0.22 -1.24 8.74
C ASP A 237 1.17 -0.58 8.78
N GLY A 238 1.36 0.54 8.09
CA GLY A 238 2.66 1.09 7.76
C GLY A 238 3.10 2.31 8.54
N ILE A 239 4.37 2.61 8.41
CA ILE A 239 4.97 3.86 8.89
C ILE A 239 4.33 5.06 8.17
N ASN A 240 4.04 4.88 6.90
CA ASN A 240 3.45 5.90 6.03
C ASN A 240 2.01 6.29 6.44
N ASP A 241 1.32 5.42 7.17
CA ASP A 241 -0.05 5.67 7.63
C ASP A 241 -0.11 6.33 9.02
N SER A 242 1.01 6.43 9.72
CA SER A 242 1.05 6.96 11.09
C SER A 242 0.42 8.35 11.24
N PRO A 243 0.62 9.31 10.31
CA PRO A 243 -0.08 10.61 10.37
C PRO A 243 -1.60 10.45 10.18
N ALA A 244 -2.06 9.60 9.26
CA ALA A 244 -3.48 9.35 9.02
C ALA A 244 -4.14 8.62 10.20
N LEU A 245 -3.45 7.64 10.80
CA LEU A 245 -3.87 6.97 12.03
C LEU A 245 -4.05 7.98 13.17
N ALA A 246 -3.10 8.90 13.34
CA ALA A 246 -3.18 9.93 14.37
C ALA A 246 -4.31 10.95 14.14
N ALA A 247 -4.68 11.22 12.88
CA ALA A 247 -5.75 12.15 12.51
C ALA A 247 -7.15 11.58 12.76
N ALA A 248 -7.33 10.26 12.74
CA ALA A 248 -8.62 9.59 12.90
C ALA A 248 -9.22 9.72 14.31
N ASP A 249 -10.53 9.44 14.46
CA ASP A 249 -11.18 9.36 15.77
C ASP A 249 -10.82 8.08 16.52
N VAL A 250 -10.64 7.00 15.79
CA VAL A 250 -10.08 5.74 16.27
C VAL A 250 -9.13 5.19 15.22
N SER A 251 -7.93 4.85 15.66
CA SER A 251 -6.93 4.24 14.81
C SER A 251 -6.75 2.76 15.15
N VAL A 252 -6.67 1.93 14.11
CA VAL A 252 -6.49 0.49 14.23
C VAL A 252 -5.26 0.05 13.45
N SER A 253 -4.34 -0.64 14.11
CA SER A 253 -3.19 -1.26 13.46
C SER A 253 -3.34 -2.77 13.35
N MET A 254 -2.91 -3.32 12.21
CA MET A 254 -2.84 -4.77 12.00
C MET A 254 -1.72 -5.39 12.83
N LYS A 255 -1.76 -6.71 13.07
CA LYS A 255 -0.72 -7.42 13.84
C LYS A 255 0.68 -7.25 13.26
N ASN A 256 0.79 -7.32 11.94
CA ASN A 256 2.08 -7.25 11.25
C ASN A 256 2.50 -5.81 10.91
N SER A 257 1.78 -4.82 11.45
CA SER A 257 2.11 -3.41 11.32
C SER A 257 3.49 -3.07 11.89
N SER A 258 4.08 -2.00 11.41
CA SER A 258 5.31 -1.44 11.97
C SER A 258 5.16 -1.12 13.46
N ASP A 259 6.28 -1.12 14.19
CA ASP A 259 6.28 -0.76 15.62
C ASP A 259 5.73 0.65 15.84
N ILE A 260 6.02 1.58 14.94
CA ILE A 260 5.52 2.96 14.97
C ILE A 260 3.99 2.98 14.81
N ALA A 261 3.44 2.28 13.82
CA ALA A 261 1.99 2.22 13.62
C ALA A 261 1.29 1.62 14.85
N ARG A 262 1.85 0.55 15.44
CA ARG A 262 1.32 -0.04 16.68
C ARG A 262 1.39 0.89 17.89
N GLU A 263 2.42 1.73 17.95
CA GLU A 263 2.55 2.71 19.03
C GLU A 263 1.56 3.86 18.89
N VAL A 264 1.29 4.32 17.67
CA VAL A 264 0.33 5.40 17.39
C VAL A 264 -1.10 4.90 17.53
N ALA A 265 -1.44 3.71 17.05
CA ALA A 265 -2.81 3.19 17.02
C ALA A 265 -3.45 3.08 18.40
N ASP A 266 -4.75 3.40 18.48
CA ASP A 266 -5.59 3.27 19.67
C ASP A 266 -5.97 1.83 19.95
N VAL A 267 -6.12 1.04 18.86
CA VAL A 267 -6.42 -0.39 18.88
C VAL A 267 -5.37 -1.12 18.06
N SER A 268 -4.77 -2.16 18.61
CA SER A 268 -3.85 -3.03 17.88
C SER A 268 -4.38 -4.44 17.84
N LEU A 269 -4.61 -4.97 16.65
CA LEU A 269 -5.07 -6.34 16.45
C LEU A 269 -3.90 -7.30 16.73
N LEU A 270 -4.17 -8.36 17.45
CA LEU A 270 -3.17 -9.38 17.80
C LEU A 270 -3.16 -10.57 16.84
N SER A 271 -4.11 -10.66 15.94
CA SER A 271 -4.13 -11.60 14.83
C SER A 271 -4.01 -10.87 13.49
N ASP A 272 -3.57 -11.59 12.47
CA ASP A 272 -3.52 -11.08 11.10
C ASP A 272 -4.80 -11.45 10.35
N ASN A 273 -5.95 -11.17 10.96
CA ASN A 273 -7.27 -11.51 10.43
C ASN A 273 -8.21 -10.30 10.52
N LEU A 274 -8.74 -9.87 9.39
CA LEU A 274 -9.66 -8.73 9.32
C LEU A 274 -10.98 -8.98 10.09
N TYR A 275 -11.37 -10.22 10.35
CA TYR A 275 -12.56 -10.53 11.18
C TYR A 275 -12.47 -9.97 12.60
N ASP A 276 -11.26 -9.68 13.10
CA ASP A 276 -11.11 -9.07 14.42
C ASP A 276 -11.64 -7.62 14.47
N LEU A 277 -11.83 -6.97 13.31
CA LEU A 277 -12.50 -5.65 13.23
C LEU A 277 -14.00 -5.71 13.58
N ILE A 278 -14.63 -6.88 13.49
CA ILE A 278 -16.08 -7.05 13.70
C ILE A 278 -16.42 -7.88 14.94
N THR A 279 -15.42 -8.24 15.77
CA THR A 279 -15.60 -9.06 16.98
C THR A 279 -15.58 -8.21 18.23
#